data_f76f9213ca5954b2ac1919c144b62b9a
#
_entry.id   f76f9213ca5954b2ac1919c144b62b9a
#
_cell.length_a   1.000
_cell.length_b   1.000
_cell.length_c   1.000
_cell.angle_alpha   90.00
_cell.angle_beta   90.00
_cell.angle_gamma   90.00
#
_symmetry.space_group_name_H-M   'P 1'
#
loop_
_entity.id
_entity.type
_entity.pdbx_description
1 polymer ?
#
loop_
_entity_poly.entity_id
_entity_poly.type
_entity_poly.pdbx_seq_one_letter_code
_entity_poly.pdbx_strand_id
1 'polypeptide(L)'
;MEIFKEMCPDSEEWKFLREVSLLDIKEDIVYRPYKFLSNGEQTKILLAILFLKENNFLLIDEPTNHLDINARKIIGKYLNRKNGFILVSHDRNLIDSCVNHILSINRRNIEIQKGNFSSWEKNKQQQDELEMLQNEKLKKEITRLEKSARKNAFWSEKLEKSKNRLDVSKTVGFADKGFIGAQAARNMKRSKSIEKRKNKLIEEKSELLHNIDINERIKIHPLQFHNSRLIEFENVSLFYGNNKICENINFVIKQGDRILLKGKNGSGKSSVLKLILGENIKYCGYIYKAKNLKISYVQQNTSNLTGNIFDYINGKQIDKTLFLSILRKMDFSRLQFEKDIASFSEGQKKKILIATSLCEEAHLYIWDEPLNFIDILSRIQIENLILEYSPTLLFVEHDMAFSEKVATKIICL
;
A
#
# COMPACT_ATOMS: atom_id res chain seq x y z
N MET A 1 -7.75 -34.78 13.31
CA MET A 1 -8.88 -35.37 14.07
C MET A 1 -8.89 -34.96 15.55
N GLU A 2 -7.78 -34.96 16.26
CA GLU A 2 -7.66 -34.53 17.66
C GLU A 2 -8.30 -33.14 17.96
N ILE A 3 -7.88 -32.10 17.22
CA ILE A 3 -8.40 -30.73 17.38
C ILE A 3 -9.91 -30.63 17.11
N PHE A 4 -10.42 -31.39 16.13
CA PHE A 4 -11.87 -31.42 15.88
C PHE A 4 -12.63 -31.93 17.10
N LYS A 5 -12.19 -33.05 17.71
CA LYS A 5 -12.84 -33.61 18.91
C LYS A 5 -12.73 -32.69 20.14
N GLU A 6 -11.63 -31.93 20.23
CA GLU A 6 -11.43 -30.95 21.31
C GLU A 6 -12.34 -29.71 21.14
N MET A 7 -12.46 -29.18 19.91
CA MET A 7 -13.18 -27.92 19.64
C MET A 7 -14.68 -28.12 19.39
N CYS A 8 -15.09 -29.27 18.91
CA CYS A 8 -16.49 -29.62 18.57
C CYS A 8 -16.85 -31.03 19.03
N PRO A 9 -16.88 -31.33 20.35
CA PRO A 9 -17.11 -32.68 20.87
C PRO A 9 -18.52 -33.21 20.51
N ASP A 10 -19.49 -32.33 20.33
CA ASP A 10 -20.89 -32.70 20.04
C ASP A 10 -21.17 -32.85 18.54
N SER A 11 -20.19 -32.57 17.69
CA SER A 11 -20.39 -32.66 16.22
C SER A 11 -20.04 -34.01 15.68
N GLU A 12 -20.82 -34.49 14.73
CA GLU A 12 -20.62 -35.76 14.06
C GLU A 12 -19.40 -35.71 13.09
N GLU A 13 -18.55 -36.73 13.13
CA GLU A 13 -17.31 -36.83 12.37
C GLU A 13 -17.53 -36.66 10.85
N TRP A 14 -18.62 -37.23 10.31
CA TRP A 14 -18.92 -37.14 8.88
C TRP A 14 -19.20 -35.72 8.42
N LYS A 15 -19.79 -34.87 9.28
CA LYS A 15 -20.00 -33.44 8.98
C LYS A 15 -18.65 -32.73 8.82
N PHE A 16 -17.69 -33.03 9.70
CA PHE A 16 -16.35 -32.48 9.62
C PHE A 16 -15.61 -32.93 8.35
N LEU A 17 -15.66 -34.24 8.04
CA LEU A 17 -15.03 -34.79 6.82
C LEU A 17 -15.63 -34.19 5.55
N ARG A 18 -16.94 -33.90 5.55
CA ARG A 18 -17.59 -33.19 4.45
C ARG A 18 -17.04 -31.76 4.28
N GLU A 19 -16.88 -31.00 5.35
CA GLU A 19 -16.33 -29.64 5.29
C GLU A 19 -14.86 -29.66 4.83
N VAL A 20 -14.08 -30.61 5.31
CA VAL A 20 -12.69 -30.84 4.92
C VAL A 20 -12.58 -31.17 3.41
N SER A 21 -13.48 -32.02 2.89
CA SER A 21 -13.55 -32.33 1.45
C SER A 21 -13.86 -31.09 0.61
N LEU A 22 -14.73 -30.19 1.05
CA LEU A 22 -15.02 -28.92 0.36
C LEU A 22 -13.81 -27.98 0.31
N LEU A 23 -12.86 -28.13 1.22
CA LEU A 23 -11.59 -27.38 1.27
C LEU A 23 -10.44 -28.07 0.54
N ASP A 24 -10.73 -29.16 -0.18
CA ASP A 24 -9.74 -29.94 -0.93
C ASP A 24 -8.56 -30.39 -0.05
N ILE A 25 -8.88 -30.95 1.11
CA ILE A 25 -7.91 -31.60 2.01
C ILE A 25 -8.12 -33.12 1.91
N LYS A 26 -7.06 -33.85 1.71
CA LYS A 26 -7.09 -35.33 1.71
C LYS A 26 -7.38 -35.86 3.11
N GLU A 27 -8.17 -36.92 3.22
CA GLU A 27 -8.56 -37.49 4.50
C GLU A 27 -7.38 -37.97 5.36
N ASP A 28 -6.32 -38.49 4.75
CA ASP A 28 -5.11 -38.93 5.46
C ASP A 28 -4.42 -37.79 6.22
N ILE A 29 -4.55 -36.55 5.74
CA ILE A 29 -4.00 -35.32 6.38
C ILE A 29 -4.73 -35.05 7.70
N VAL A 30 -6.03 -35.29 7.76
CA VAL A 30 -6.86 -35.01 8.93
C VAL A 30 -6.47 -35.81 10.18
N TYR A 31 -5.92 -37.01 9.96
CA TYR A 31 -5.45 -37.89 11.03
C TYR A 31 -4.03 -37.60 11.52
N ARG A 32 -3.30 -36.70 10.83
CA ARG A 32 -1.97 -36.27 11.29
C ARG A 32 -2.09 -35.34 12.48
N PRO A 33 -1.12 -35.29 13.41
CA PRO A 33 -1.08 -34.32 14.48
C PRO A 33 -1.02 -32.90 13.90
N TYR A 34 -1.84 -31.99 14.42
CA TYR A 34 -2.02 -30.64 13.89
C TYR A 34 -0.70 -29.84 13.74
N LYS A 35 0.23 -30.00 14.68
CA LYS A 35 1.53 -29.33 14.68
C LYS A 35 2.45 -29.70 13.49
N PHE A 36 2.17 -30.83 12.81
CA PHE A 36 2.94 -31.27 11.64
C PHE A 36 2.28 -30.90 10.32
N LEU A 37 1.12 -30.23 10.35
CA LEU A 37 0.44 -29.74 9.17
C LEU A 37 1.10 -28.45 8.70
N SER A 38 1.07 -28.22 7.38
CA SER A 38 1.45 -26.92 6.83
C SER A 38 0.48 -25.82 7.30
N ASN A 39 0.94 -24.57 7.34
CA ASN A 39 0.11 -23.44 7.75
C ASN A 39 -1.21 -23.35 6.93
N GLY A 40 -1.15 -23.69 5.63
CA GLY A 40 -2.32 -23.72 4.77
C GLY A 40 -3.33 -24.83 5.13
N GLU A 41 -2.86 -26.02 5.46
CA GLU A 41 -3.70 -27.13 5.94
C GLU A 41 -4.31 -26.81 7.29
N GLN A 42 -3.52 -26.22 8.20
CA GLN A 42 -4.00 -25.77 9.51
C GLN A 42 -5.14 -24.77 9.37
N THR A 43 -4.96 -23.74 8.54
CA THR A 43 -6.00 -22.73 8.29
C THR A 43 -7.28 -23.32 7.73
N LYS A 44 -7.17 -24.23 6.75
CA LYS A 44 -8.33 -24.90 6.16
C LYS A 44 -9.06 -25.77 7.17
N ILE A 45 -8.36 -26.53 8.01
CA ILE A 45 -8.94 -27.37 9.07
C ILE A 45 -9.66 -26.50 10.10
N LEU A 46 -9.05 -25.38 10.53
CA LEU A 46 -9.70 -24.47 11.46
C LEU A 46 -10.97 -23.85 10.87
N LEU A 47 -10.96 -23.45 9.60
CA LEU A 47 -12.16 -22.97 8.91
C LEU A 47 -13.26 -24.05 8.87
N ALA A 48 -12.92 -25.31 8.56
CA ALA A 48 -13.88 -26.41 8.59
C ALA A 48 -14.54 -26.56 9.97
N ILE A 49 -13.73 -26.54 11.03
CA ILE A 49 -14.20 -26.66 12.43
C ILE A 49 -15.08 -25.46 12.83
N LEU A 50 -14.69 -24.24 12.46
CA LEU A 50 -15.45 -23.02 12.81
C LEU A 50 -16.86 -23.05 12.21
N PHE A 51 -17.03 -23.50 10.98
CA PHE A 51 -18.32 -23.58 10.31
C PHE A 51 -19.19 -24.77 10.72
N LEU A 52 -18.69 -25.67 11.56
CA LEU A 52 -19.48 -26.73 12.18
C LEU A 52 -20.22 -26.27 13.45
N LYS A 53 -19.77 -25.19 14.07
CA LYS A 53 -20.44 -24.65 15.28
C LYS A 53 -21.74 -23.97 14.88
N GLU A 54 -22.85 -24.57 15.28
CA GLU A 54 -24.20 -24.03 15.02
C GLU A 54 -24.45 -22.75 15.83
N ASN A 55 -25.29 -21.86 15.29
CA ASN A 55 -25.71 -20.61 15.94
C ASN A 55 -24.60 -19.60 16.27
N ASN A 56 -23.45 -19.67 15.62
CA ASN A 56 -22.36 -18.74 15.80
C ASN A 56 -22.25 -17.78 14.62
N PHE A 57 -21.97 -16.49 14.93
CA PHE A 57 -21.53 -15.51 13.97
C PHE A 57 -20.00 -15.50 13.97
N LEU A 58 -19.37 -15.75 12.82
CA LEU A 58 -17.94 -15.98 12.75
C LEU A 58 -17.16 -14.71 12.43
N LEU A 59 -16.04 -14.54 13.12
CA LEU A 59 -15.05 -13.52 12.82
C LEU A 59 -13.81 -14.24 12.25
N ILE A 60 -13.46 -13.91 11.01
CA ILE A 60 -12.36 -14.54 10.27
C ILE A 60 -11.33 -13.46 9.95
N ASP A 61 -10.14 -13.60 10.51
CA ASP A 61 -9.05 -12.64 10.34
C ASP A 61 -7.94 -13.22 9.48
N GLU A 62 -7.68 -12.59 8.33
CA GLU A 62 -6.61 -12.90 7.38
C GLU A 62 -6.41 -14.39 7.06
N PRO A 63 -7.45 -15.13 6.61
CA PRO A 63 -7.35 -16.58 6.39
C PRO A 63 -6.48 -16.95 5.20
N THR A 64 -6.02 -15.99 4.41
CA THR A 64 -5.19 -16.21 3.21
C THR A 64 -3.69 -15.99 3.43
N ASN A 65 -3.28 -15.63 4.64
CA ASN A 65 -1.86 -15.48 4.95
C ASN A 65 -1.11 -16.80 4.76
N HIS A 66 0.04 -16.74 4.11
CA HIS A 66 0.91 -17.90 3.79
C HIS A 66 0.29 -18.94 2.82
N LEU A 67 -0.84 -18.64 2.19
CA LEU A 67 -1.49 -19.52 1.23
C LEU A 67 -1.05 -19.19 -0.20
N ASP A 68 -0.85 -20.25 -0.98
CA ASP A 68 -0.65 -20.12 -2.42
C ASP A 68 -1.96 -19.77 -3.15
N ILE A 69 -1.84 -19.39 -4.41
CA ILE A 69 -2.96 -18.92 -5.24
C ILE A 69 -4.10 -19.96 -5.31
N ASN A 70 -3.76 -21.26 -5.36
CA ASN A 70 -4.77 -22.33 -5.45
C ASN A 70 -5.55 -22.48 -4.15
N ALA A 71 -4.85 -22.47 -3.02
CA ALA A 71 -5.47 -22.54 -1.70
C ALA A 71 -6.40 -21.34 -1.44
N ARG A 72 -6.00 -20.12 -1.85
CA ARG A 72 -6.84 -18.91 -1.77
C ARG A 72 -8.14 -19.05 -2.58
N LYS A 73 -8.07 -19.59 -3.80
CA LYS A 73 -9.25 -19.86 -4.64
C LYS A 73 -10.20 -20.88 -4.01
N ILE A 74 -9.65 -21.93 -3.39
CA ILE A 74 -10.47 -22.95 -2.71
C ILE A 74 -11.22 -22.32 -1.53
N ILE A 75 -10.51 -21.54 -0.68
CA ILE A 75 -11.14 -20.85 0.45
C ILE A 75 -12.21 -19.86 -0.03
N GLY A 76 -11.96 -19.09 -1.09
CA GLY A 76 -12.95 -18.18 -1.66
C GLY A 76 -14.22 -18.88 -2.11
N LYS A 77 -14.10 -20.01 -2.82
CA LYS A 77 -15.25 -20.84 -3.21
C LYS A 77 -15.98 -21.45 -2.01
N TYR A 78 -15.25 -21.82 -0.97
CA TYR A 78 -15.80 -22.35 0.25
C TYR A 78 -16.62 -21.30 1.01
N LEU A 79 -16.02 -20.12 1.26
CA LEU A 79 -16.67 -19.01 1.97
C LEU A 79 -17.89 -18.48 1.21
N ASN A 80 -17.87 -18.45 -0.12
CA ASN A 80 -19.02 -18.04 -0.92
C ASN A 80 -20.27 -18.90 -0.74
N ARG A 81 -20.12 -20.12 -0.21
CA ARG A 81 -21.24 -21.03 0.13
C ARG A 81 -21.71 -20.89 1.57
N LYS A 82 -21.06 -20.04 2.36
CA LYS A 82 -21.32 -19.85 3.79
C LYS A 82 -21.95 -18.51 4.06
N ASN A 83 -22.67 -18.40 5.17
CA ASN A 83 -23.32 -17.18 5.63
C ASN A 83 -22.98 -16.92 7.09
N GLY A 84 -23.20 -15.68 7.56
CA GLY A 84 -23.07 -15.32 8.98
C GLY A 84 -21.63 -15.14 9.44
N PHE A 85 -20.81 -14.45 8.63
CA PHE A 85 -19.42 -14.14 9.02
C PHE A 85 -19.02 -12.71 8.67
N ILE A 86 -18.04 -12.18 9.39
CA ILE A 86 -17.25 -11.00 9.03
C ILE A 86 -15.85 -11.50 8.66
N LEU A 87 -15.37 -11.07 7.51
CA LEU A 87 -14.04 -11.38 6.99
C LEU A 87 -13.18 -10.12 7.02
N VAL A 88 -12.05 -10.18 7.71
CA VAL A 88 -10.96 -9.21 7.57
C VAL A 88 -9.94 -9.81 6.63
N SER A 89 -9.66 -9.15 5.53
CA SER A 89 -8.65 -9.61 4.56
C SER A 89 -8.09 -8.47 3.72
N HIS A 90 -6.84 -8.63 3.30
CA HIS A 90 -6.17 -7.79 2.32
C HIS A 90 -6.11 -8.42 0.92
N ASP A 91 -6.73 -9.57 0.73
CA ASP A 91 -6.83 -10.25 -0.57
C ASP A 91 -8.09 -9.79 -1.33
N ARG A 92 -7.90 -8.90 -2.31
CA ARG A 92 -8.98 -8.32 -3.12
C ARG A 92 -9.82 -9.38 -3.84
N ASN A 93 -9.16 -10.41 -4.38
CA ASN A 93 -9.85 -11.49 -5.11
C ASN A 93 -10.68 -12.37 -4.17
N LEU A 94 -10.17 -12.64 -2.95
CA LEU A 94 -10.96 -13.34 -1.95
C LEU A 94 -12.21 -12.53 -1.57
N ILE A 95 -12.04 -11.25 -1.23
CA ILE A 95 -13.13 -10.37 -0.84
C ILE A 95 -14.18 -10.32 -1.97
N ASP A 96 -13.76 -10.09 -3.23
CA ASP A 96 -14.66 -10.04 -4.38
C ASP A 96 -15.44 -11.34 -4.60
N SER A 97 -14.85 -12.48 -4.24
CA SER A 97 -15.46 -13.80 -4.48
C SER A 97 -16.49 -14.22 -3.44
N CYS A 98 -16.47 -13.68 -2.22
CA CYS A 98 -17.25 -14.25 -1.11
C CYS A 98 -18.00 -13.23 -0.25
N VAL A 99 -17.86 -11.92 -0.46
CA VAL A 99 -18.58 -10.92 0.36
C VAL A 99 -19.62 -10.16 -0.45
N ASN A 100 -20.66 -9.68 0.25
CA ASN A 100 -21.77 -8.91 -0.30
C ASN A 100 -21.91 -7.51 0.31
N HIS A 101 -21.14 -7.19 1.34
CA HIS A 101 -21.03 -5.89 1.98
C HIS A 101 -19.59 -5.61 2.33
N ILE A 102 -19.17 -4.35 2.18
CA ILE A 102 -17.85 -3.87 2.61
C ILE A 102 -18.06 -2.92 3.79
N LEU A 103 -17.38 -3.20 4.89
CA LEU A 103 -17.26 -2.31 6.03
C LEU A 103 -15.87 -1.68 5.99
N SER A 104 -15.77 -0.39 5.70
CA SER A 104 -14.52 0.35 5.71
C SER A 104 -14.41 1.19 6.97
N ILE A 105 -13.28 1.04 7.67
CA ILE A 105 -12.93 1.81 8.87
C ILE A 105 -11.97 2.91 8.43
N ASN A 106 -12.50 4.12 8.27
CA ASN A 106 -11.72 5.30 7.97
C ASN A 106 -11.28 6.00 9.27
N ARG A 107 -10.39 7.00 9.17
CA ARG A 107 -9.89 7.73 10.35
C ARG A 107 -10.98 8.40 11.19
N ARG A 108 -12.14 8.75 10.60
CA ARG A 108 -13.22 9.50 11.27
C ARG A 108 -14.57 8.79 11.29
N ASN A 109 -14.81 7.91 10.34
CA ASN A 109 -16.11 7.26 10.17
C ASN A 109 -15.96 5.79 9.79
N ILE A 110 -16.99 5.04 10.05
CA ILE A 110 -17.19 3.67 9.61
C ILE A 110 -18.29 3.72 8.56
N GLU A 111 -17.99 3.21 7.37
CA GLU A 111 -18.93 3.17 6.26
C GLU A 111 -19.23 1.73 5.88
N ILE A 112 -20.49 1.43 5.69
CA ILE A 112 -20.96 0.14 5.20
C ILE A 112 -21.57 0.35 3.83
N GLN A 113 -21.02 -0.34 2.83
CA GLN A 113 -21.52 -0.30 1.45
C GLN A 113 -21.91 -1.69 1.00
N LYS A 114 -23.05 -1.79 0.32
CA LYS A 114 -23.49 -3.03 -0.34
C LYS A 114 -22.68 -3.23 -1.61
N GLY A 115 -22.15 -4.43 -1.78
CA GLY A 115 -21.31 -4.82 -2.93
C GLY A 115 -20.03 -5.52 -2.51
N ASN A 116 -19.19 -5.79 -3.49
CA ASN A 116 -17.87 -6.36 -3.32
C ASN A 116 -16.77 -5.29 -3.33
N PHE A 117 -15.50 -5.70 -3.19
CA PHE A 117 -14.37 -4.78 -3.14
C PHE A 117 -14.25 -3.93 -4.41
N SER A 118 -14.39 -4.54 -5.59
CA SER A 118 -14.29 -3.82 -6.88
C SER A 118 -15.34 -2.71 -7.02
N SER A 119 -16.56 -2.93 -6.53
CA SER A 119 -17.60 -1.88 -6.53
C SER A 119 -17.31 -0.78 -5.52
N TRP A 120 -16.81 -1.13 -4.34
CA TRP A 120 -16.36 -0.18 -3.32
C TRP A 120 -15.18 0.67 -3.80
N GLU A 121 -14.16 0.05 -4.41
CA GLU A 121 -12.98 0.74 -4.96
C GLU A 121 -13.38 1.78 -6.01
N LYS A 122 -14.28 1.40 -6.94
CA LYS A 122 -14.80 2.31 -7.97
C LYS A 122 -15.55 3.50 -7.35
N ASN A 123 -16.43 3.25 -6.37
CA ASN A 123 -17.15 4.31 -5.67
C ASN A 123 -16.16 5.24 -4.92
N LYS A 124 -15.17 4.67 -4.26
CA LYS A 124 -14.13 5.42 -3.54
C LYS A 124 -13.31 6.29 -4.50
N GLN A 125 -12.88 5.76 -5.65
CA GLN A 125 -12.17 6.54 -6.66
C GLN A 125 -13.01 7.72 -7.18
N GLN A 126 -14.29 7.50 -7.48
CA GLN A 126 -15.19 8.58 -7.90
C GLN A 126 -15.37 9.65 -6.82
N GLN A 127 -15.49 9.23 -5.56
CA GLN A 127 -15.59 10.15 -4.43
C GLN A 127 -14.30 10.96 -4.29
N ASP A 128 -13.14 10.32 -4.32
CA ASP A 128 -11.83 10.97 -4.22
C ASP A 128 -11.61 11.97 -5.37
N GLU A 129 -12.01 11.65 -6.60
CA GLU A 129 -11.96 12.57 -7.74
C GLU A 129 -12.85 13.79 -7.53
N LEU A 130 -14.09 13.61 -7.05
CA LEU A 130 -15.00 14.72 -6.74
C LEU A 130 -14.43 15.63 -5.64
N GLU A 131 -13.89 15.03 -4.58
CA GLU A 131 -13.25 15.76 -3.48
C GLU A 131 -12.00 16.53 -3.95
N MET A 132 -11.20 15.94 -4.83
CA MET A 132 -10.06 16.64 -5.46
C MET A 132 -10.51 17.85 -6.29
N LEU A 133 -11.54 17.69 -7.13
CA LEU A 133 -12.09 18.78 -7.92
C LEU A 133 -12.66 19.91 -7.05
N GLN A 134 -13.34 19.57 -5.95
CA GLN A 134 -13.84 20.55 -4.98
C GLN A 134 -12.68 21.28 -4.28
N ASN A 135 -11.64 20.55 -3.87
CA ASN A 135 -10.44 21.13 -3.26
C ASN A 135 -9.71 22.10 -4.21
N GLU A 136 -9.59 21.75 -5.50
CA GLU A 136 -9.01 22.67 -6.48
C GLU A 136 -9.84 23.95 -6.66
N LYS A 137 -11.17 23.85 -6.69
CA LYS A 137 -12.06 25.00 -6.74
C LYS A 137 -11.88 25.90 -5.52
N LEU A 138 -11.90 25.31 -4.31
CA LEU A 138 -11.66 26.02 -3.06
C LEU A 138 -10.28 26.69 -3.01
N LYS A 139 -9.24 26.00 -3.47
CA LYS A 139 -7.88 26.55 -3.56
C LYS A 139 -7.80 27.79 -4.47
N LYS A 140 -8.45 27.73 -5.63
CA LYS A 140 -8.54 28.87 -6.56
C LYS A 140 -9.31 30.04 -5.92
N GLU A 141 -10.42 29.78 -5.23
CA GLU A 141 -11.21 30.79 -4.54
C GLU A 141 -10.44 31.44 -3.38
N ILE A 142 -9.76 30.65 -2.54
CA ILE A 142 -8.90 31.17 -1.46
C ILE A 142 -7.81 32.09 -2.03
N THR A 143 -7.11 31.66 -3.09
CA THR A 143 -6.07 32.47 -3.74
C THR A 143 -6.65 33.81 -4.30
N ARG A 144 -7.86 33.76 -4.88
CA ARG A 144 -8.56 34.97 -5.36
C ARG A 144 -8.91 35.91 -4.22
N LEU A 145 -9.41 35.38 -3.11
CA LEU A 145 -9.75 36.17 -1.91
C LEU A 145 -8.49 36.77 -1.27
N GLU A 146 -7.38 36.03 -1.21
CA GLU A 146 -6.10 36.56 -0.71
C GLU A 146 -5.60 37.73 -1.54
N LYS A 147 -5.62 37.63 -2.87
CA LYS A 147 -5.25 38.73 -3.77
C LYS A 147 -6.16 39.95 -3.57
N SER A 148 -7.47 39.69 -3.41
CA SER A 148 -8.45 40.78 -3.19
C SER A 148 -8.27 41.44 -1.83
N ALA A 149 -8.05 40.67 -0.76
CA ALA A 149 -7.80 41.20 0.59
C ALA A 149 -6.51 42.03 0.62
N ARG A 150 -5.41 41.55 0.04
CA ARG A 150 -4.15 42.30 -0.07
C ARG A 150 -4.32 43.62 -0.84
N LYS A 151 -5.07 43.56 -1.97
CA LYS A 151 -5.35 44.75 -2.76
C LYS A 151 -6.14 45.82 -1.94
N ASN A 152 -7.20 45.39 -1.23
CA ASN A 152 -8.01 46.29 -0.42
C ASN A 152 -7.22 46.85 0.79
N ALA A 153 -6.38 46.04 1.43
CA ALA A 153 -5.50 46.51 2.51
C ALA A 153 -4.49 47.55 2.00
N PHE A 154 -3.84 47.28 0.86
CA PHE A 154 -2.91 48.22 0.22
C PHE A 154 -3.57 49.58 -0.12
N TRP A 155 -4.78 49.53 -0.69
CA TRP A 155 -5.51 50.75 -0.99
C TRP A 155 -5.92 51.54 0.28
N SER A 156 -6.31 50.82 1.36
CA SER A 156 -6.61 51.45 2.66
C SER A 156 -5.40 52.16 3.22
N GLU A 157 -4.23 51.51 3.23
CA GLU A 157 -2.97 52.10 3.70
C GLU A 157 -2.52 53.31 2.84
N LYS A 158 -2.67 53.21 1.51
CA LYS A 158 -2.36 54.32 0.61
C LYS A 158 -3.25 55.56 0.86
N LEU A 159 -4.56 55.34 1.08
CA LEU A 159 -5.49 56.42 1.42
C LEU A 159 -5.18 57.02 2.78
N GLU A 160 -4.78 56.24 3.77
CA GLU A 160 -4.40 56.72 5.09
C GLU A 160 -3.09 57.56 5.04
N LYS A 161 -2.09 57.11 4.28
CA LYS A 161 -0.86 57.87 4.01
C LYS A 161 -1.13 59.18 3.26
N SER A 162 -2.09 59.20 2.33
CA SER A 162 -2.49 60.44 1.63
C SER A 162 -3.18 61.43 2.54
N LYS A 163 -3.96 60.95 3.53
CA LYS A 163 -4.59 61.79 4.56
C LYS A 163 -3.55 62.56 5.40
N ASN A 164 -2.43 61.89 5.73
CA ASN A 164 -1.35 62.49 6.55
C ASN A 164 -0.42 63.41 5.75
N ARG A 165 -0.43 63.36 4.39
CA ARG A 165 0.37 64.21 3.50
C ARG A 165 -0.33 65.51 3.06
N LEU A 166 -1.61 65.66 3.39
CA LEU A 166 -2.34 66.95 3.13
C LEU A 166 -1.92 67.98 4.11
N ASP A 167 -0.82 68.70 3.77
CA ASP A 167 -0.31 69.82 4.50
C ASP A 167 -1.27 71.02 4.35
N VAL A 168 -1.52 71.76 5.45
CA VAL A 168 -2.59 72.75 5.64
C VAL A 168 -2.30 74.06 4.92
N SER A 169 -1.25 74.18 4.09
CA SER A 169 -0.75 75.49 3.62
C SER A 169 -1.00 75.81 2.15
N LYS A 170 -1.76 75.05 1.37
CA LYS A 170 -2.14 75.48 -0.01
C LYS A 170 -3.62 75.28 -0.30
N THR A 171 -4.32 76.43 -0.28
CA THR A 171 -5.65 76.61 -0.83
C THR A 171 -5.88 75.99 -2.18
N VAL A 172 -6.96 75.24 -2.29
CA VAL A 172 -7.95 74.98 -3.32
C VAL A 172 -8.41 73.56 -3.26
N GLY A 173 -9.68 73.40 -2.90
CA GLY A 173 -10.38 72.10 -2.93
C GLY A 173 -10.38 71.40 -1.57
N PHE A 174 -11.45 71.54 -0.79
CA PHE A 174 -11.70 70.76 0.44
C PHE A 174 -11.75 69.26 0.13
N ALA A 175 -10.61 68.59 0.10
CA ALA A 175 -10.57 67.13 0.29
C ALA A 175 -10.90 66.91 1.78
N ASP A 176 -12.15 66.62 2.06
CA ASP A 176 -12.64 66.38 3.41
C ASP A 176 -11.87 65.21 4.02
N LYS A 177 -11.00 65.52 5.01
CA LYS A 177 -10.23 64.46 5.74
C LYS A 177 -11.15 63.43 6.33
N GLY A 178 -12.40 63.77 6.63
CA GLY A 178 -13.45 62.86 7.07
C GLY A 178 -13.86 61.85 5.97
N PHE A 179 -14.01 62.33 4.74
CA PHE A 179 -14.34 61.46 3.59
C PHE A 179 -13.24 60.42 3.28
N ILE A 180 -11.95 60.85 3.27
CA ILE A 180 -10.82 59.96 3.06
C ILE A 180 -10.72 58.93 4.19
N GLY A 181 -10.91 59.32 5.44
CA GLY A 181 -10.95 58.43 6.59
C GLY A 181 -12.09 57.42 6.52
N ALA A 182 -13.31 57.91 6.13
CA ALA A 182 -14.45 56.99 5.94
C ALA A 182 -14.23 55.97 4.80
N GLN A 183 -13.57 56.39 3.72
CA GLN A 183 -13.25 55.50 2.60
C GLN A 183 -12.18 54.49 2.99
N ALA A 184 -11.15 54.85 3.74
CA ALA A 184 -10.15 53.94 4.29
C ALA A 184 -10.78 52.91 5.24
N ALA A 185 -11.68 53.36 6.15
CA ALA A 185 -12.42 52.51 7.05
C ALA A 185 -13.33 51.49 6.31
N ARG A 186 -14.01 51.95 5.23
CA ARG A 186 -14.81 51.03 4.37
C ARG A 186 -13.95 49.97 3.70
N ASN A 187 -12.77 50.32 3.17
CA ASN A 187 -11.84 49.38 2.55
C ASN A 187 -11.29 48.39 3.57
N MET A 188 -10.99 48.84 4.79
CA MET A 188 -10.53 47.96 5.87
C MET A 188 -11.64 46.99 6.33
N LYS A 189 -12.89 47.47 6.44
CA LYS A 189 -14.05 46.62 6.75
C LYS A 189 -14.27 45.56 5.67
N ARG A 190 -14.12 45.94 4.39
CA ARG A 190 -14.17 45.00 3.27
C ARG A 190 -13.03 43.96 3.35
N SER A 191 -11.81 44.38 3.63
CA SER A 191 -10.66 43.47 3.79
C SER A 191 -10.91 42.44 4.91
N LYS A 192 -11.35 42.88 6.09
CA LYS A 192 -11.72 42.01 7.22
C LYS A 192 -12.86 41.04 6.88
N SER A 193 -13.88 41.49 6.13
CA SER A 193 -14.97 40.60 5.68
C SER A 193 -14.46 39.49 4.71
N ILE A 194 -13.57 39.89 3.78
CA ILE A 194 -12.94 38.92 2.85
C ILE A 194 -12.07 37.93 3.61
N GLU A 195 -11.32 38.42 4.61
CA GLU A 195 -10.48 37.55 5.45
C GLU A 195 -11.29 36.54 6.28
N LYS A 196 -12.43 36.99 6.85
CA LYS A 196 -13.36 36.08 7.53
C LYS A 196 -13.91 34.99 6.59
N ARG A 197 -14.30 35.39 5.36
CA ARG A 197 -14.76 34.45 4.33
C ARG A 197 -13.65 33.48 3.91
N LYS A 198 -12.41 33.97 3.76
CA LYS A 198 -11.23 33.13 3.46
C LYS A 198 -11.00 32.08 4.56
N ASN A 199 -11.05 32.50 5.84
CA ASN A 199 -10.84 31.57 6.95
C ASN A 199 -11.90 30.46 6.98
N LYS A 200 -13.18 30.82 6.72
CA LYS A 200 -14.25 29.81 6.60
C LYS A 200 -13.97 28.80 5.48
N LEU A 201 -13.53 29.26 4.31
CA LEU A 201 -13.18 28.37 3.20
C LEU A 201 -11.94 27.53 3.50
N ILE A 202 -10.99 28.01 4.32
CA ILE A 202 -9.85 27.23 4.78
C ILE A 202 -10.32 26.10 5.72
N GLU A 203 -11.28 26.39 6.61
CA GLU A 203 -11.89 25.39 7.48
C GLU A 203 -12.60 24.31 6.64
N GLU A 204 -13.48 24.69 5.70
CA GLU A 204 -14.16 23.78 4.77
C GLU A 204 -13.14 22.94 3.98
N LYS A 205 -12.05 23.54 3.49
CA LYS A 205 -10.98 22.81 2.82
C LYS A 205 -10.27 21.83 3.74
N SER A 206 -10.01 22.20 5.00
CA SER A 206 -9.37 21.31 5.95
C SER A 206 -10.24 20.09 6.26
N GLU A 207 -11.56 20.26 6.29
CA GLU A 207 -12.51 19.16 6.47
C GLU A 207 -12.54 18.19 5.28
N LEU A 208 -12.50 18.69 4.05
CA LEU A 208 -12.47 17.89 2.84
C LEU A 208 -11.16 17.09 2.69
N LEU A 209 -10.02 17.64 3.13
CA LEU A 209 -8.71 16.99 2.97
C LEU A 209 -8.41 15.90 4.00
N HIS A 210 -9.30 15.64 4.95
CA HIS A 210 -9.02 14.66 6.01
C HIS A 210 -8.95 13.20 5.54
N ASN A 211 -9.56 12.88 4.42
CA ASN A 211 -9.62 11.52 3.88
C ASN A 211 -8.82 11.36 2.57
N ILE A 212 -8.28 12.45 2.02
CA ILE A 212 -7.48 12.40 0.79
C ILE A 212 -6.00 12.41 1.18
N ASP A 213 -5.28 11.38 0.80
CA ASP A 213 -3.82 11.37 0.89
C ASP A 213 -3.26 12.47 -0.01
N ILE A 214 -2.47 13.36 0.58
CA ILE A 214 -1.81 14.45 -0.15
C ILE A 214 -0.92 13.82 -1.21
N ASN A 215 -1.31 13.98 -2.48
CA ASN A 215 -0.55 13.53 -3.64
C ASN A 215 0.74 14.35 -3.80
N GLU A 216 1.70 14.16 -2.90
CA GLU A 216 3.07 14.59 -3.15
C GLU A 216 3.62 13.71 -4.28
N ARG A 217 4.06 14.32 -5.38
CA ARG A 217 4.72 13.59 -6.47
C ARG A 217 6.06 13.08 -5.96
N ILE A 218 6.11 11.81 -5.66
CA ILE A 218 7.34 11.11 -5.31
C ILE A 218 8.06 10.81 -6.62
N LYS A 219 9.34 11.14 -6.70
CA LYS A 219 10.18 10.78 -7.85
C LYS A 219 11.14 9.68 -7.44
N ILE A 220 10.95 8.50 -7.98
CA ILE A 220 11.87 7.37 -7.87
C ILE A 220 12.82 7.42 -9.07
N HIS A 221 14.08 7.12 -8.86
CA HIS A 221 15.12 7.16 -9.89
C HIS A 221 15.74 5.78 -10.12
N PRO A 222 15.08 4.87 -10.86
CA PRO A 222 15.69 3.61 -11.26
C PRO A 222 16.91 3.89 -12.15
N LEU A 223 18.01 3.23 -11.86
CA LEU A 223 19.20 3.33 -12.71
C LEU A 223 18.99 2.60 -14.03
N GLN A 224 19.48 3.20 -15.10
CA GLN A 224 19.54 2.55 -16.39
C GLN A 224 20.91 1.85 -16.57
N PHE A 225 20.88 0.61 -17.06
CA PHE A 225 22.08 -0.13 -17.37
C PHE A 225 22.45 0.05 -18.84
N HIS A 226 23.72 0.07 -19.19
CA HIS A 226 24.18 0.29 -20.55
C HIS A 226 23.80 -0.86 -21.52
N ASN A 227 23.54 -2.07 -20.98
CA ASN A 227 23.10 -3.23 -21.77
C ASN A 227 21.64 -3.56 -21.40
N SER A 228 20.85 -3.91 -22.40
CA SER A 228 19.45 -4.30 -22.18
C SER A 228 19.30 -5.61 -21.40
N ARG A 229 20.26 -6.56 -21.56
CA ARG A 229 20.27 -7.86 -20.88
C ARG A 229 20.99 -7.76 -19.53
N LEU A 230 20.26 -7.98 -18.44
CA LEU A 230 20.80 -7.89 -17.09
C LEU A 230 21.18 -9.26 -16.54
N ILE A 231 20.29 -10.25 -16.67
CA ILE A 231 20.47 -11.60 -16.15
C ILE A 231 19.88 -12.58 -17.16
N GLU A 232 20.51 -13.76 -17.30
CA GLU A 232 20.02 -14.85 -18.14
C GLU A 232 20.28 -16.19 -17.47
N PHE A 233 19.27 -17.03 -17.49
CA PHE A 233 19.30 -18.42 -17.03
C PHE A 233 19.07 -19.32 -18.23
N GLU A 234 19.98 -20.27 -18.46
CA GLU A 234 19.85 -21.28 -19.51
C GLU A 234 19.99 -22.68 -18.90
N ASN A 235 18.91 -23.44 -18.97
CA ASN A 235 18.81 -24.84 -18.47
C ASN A 235 19.30 -24.98 -17.02
N VAL A 236 18.98 -24.01 -16.17
CA VAL A 236 19.44 -24.00 -14.78
C VAL A 236 18.61 -24.94 -13.93
N SER A 237 19.30 -25.78 -13.15
CA SER A 237 18.70 -26.64 -12.12
C SER A 237 19.34 -26.37 -10.77
N LEU A 238 18.54 -26.26 -9.70
CA LEU A 238 18.98 -25.92 -8.35
C LEU A 238 18.92 -27.12 -7.42
N PHE A 239 19.90 -27.21 -6.50
CA PHE A 239 20.05 -28.30 -5.56
C PHE A 239 20.29 -27.82 -4.12
N TYR A 240 19.65 -28.45 -3.13
CA TYR A 240 20.05 -28.38 -1.73
C TYR A 240 20.54 -29.77 -1.29
N GLY A 241 21.84 -29.88 -1.04
CA GLY A 241 22.48 -31.17 -0.84
C GLY A 241 22.33 -32.05 -2.10
N ASN A 242 21.69 -33.20 -1.93
CA ASN A 242 21.37 -34.13 -3.03
C ASN A 242 19.94 -33.98 -3.59
N ASN A 243 19.14 -33.12 -2.97
CA ASN A 243 17.75 -32.94 -3.39
C ASN A 243 17.67 -31.85 -4.48
N LYS A 244 17.11 -32.22 -5.64
CA LYS A 244 16.80 -31.33 -6.73
C LYS A 244 15.51 -30.57 -6.40
N ILE A 245 15.56 -29.23 -6.44
CA ILE A 245 14.43 -28.38 -6.07
C ILE A 245 13.66 -27.93 -7.30
N CYS A 246 14.36 -27.45 -8.30
CA CYS A 246 13.78 -27.04 -9.58
C CYS A 246 14.74 -27.36 -10.71
N GLU A 247 14.18 -27.50 -11.91
CA GLU A 247 14.91 -27.92 -13.10
C GLU A 247 14.50 -27.14 -14.34
N ASN A 248 15.40 -27.09 -15.31
CA ASN A 248 15.18 -26.49 -16.63
C ASN A 248 14.65 -25.06 -16.58
N ILE A 249 15.20 -24.24 -15.68
CA ILE A 249 14.84 -22.82 -15.58
C ILE A 249 15.49 -22.07 -16.73
N ASN A 250 14.66 -21.45 -17.56
CA ASN A 250 15.09 -20.67 -18.71
C ASN A 250 14.37 -19.32 -18.71
N PHE A 251 15.10 -18.23 -18.53
CA PHE A 251 14.55 -16.88 -18.66
C PHE A 251 15.64 -15.82 -18.80
N VAL A 252 15.23 -14.66 -19.32
CA VAL A 252 16.08 -13.48 -19.46
C VAL A 252 15.39 -12.28 -18.82
N ILE A 253 16.11 -11.56 -17.96
CA ILE A 253 15.70 -10.27 -17.40
C ILE A 253 16.31 -9.17 -18.25
N LYS A 254 15.46 -8.39 -18.89
CA LYS A 254 15.85 -7.19 -19.63
C LYS A 254 15.51 -5.93 -18.83
N GLN A 255 16.19 -4.84 -19.16
CA GLN A 255 15.86 -3.54 -18.56
C GLN A 255 14.39 -3.15 -18.84
N GLY A 256 13.68 -2.70 -17.79
CA GLY A 256 12.27 -2.36 -17.87
C GLY A 256 11.30 -3.56 -17.72
N ASP A 257 11.82 -4.80 -17.69
CA ASP A 257 10.97 -5.96 -17.43
C ASP A 257 10.48 -5.97 -15.97
N ARG A 258 9.20 -6.29 -15.78
CA ARG A 258 8.63 -6.62 -14.47
C ARG A 258 8.16 -8.06 -14.49
N ILE A 259 8.97 -8.93 -13.87
CA ILE A 259 8.85 -10.39 -13.98
C ILE A 259 8.31 -10.97 -12.70
N LEU A 260 7.19 -11.67 -12.80
CA LEU A 260 6.63 -12.48 -11.71
C LEU A 260 7.22 -13.90 -11.77
N LEU A 261 7.85 -14.36 -10.67
CA LEU A 261 8.15 -15.78 -10.46
C LEU A 261 6.94 -16.46 -9.81
N LYS A 262 6.22 -17.28 -10.57
CA LYS A 262 5.03 -17.99 -10.14
C LYS A 262 5.34 -19.46 -9.88
N GLY A 263 4.82 -20.03 -8.80
CA GLY A 263 4.99 -21.45 -8.47
C GLY A 263 4.36 -21.78 -7.13
N LYS A 264 4.18 -23.09 -6.86
CA LYS A 264 3.68 -23.59 -5.57
C LYS A 264 4.63 -23.24 -4.43
N ASN A 265 4.16 -23.30 -3.19
CA ASN A 265 5.06 -23.20 -2.04
C ASN A 265 6.07 -24.35 -2.09
N GLY A 266 7.37 -24.03 -1.84
CA GLY A 266 8.45 -24.99 -1.94
C GLY A 266 8.99 -25.24 -3.36
N SER A 267 8.49 -24.59 -4.43
CA SER A 267 8.99 -24.77 -5.81
C SER A 267 10.36 -24.15 -6.08
N GLY A 268 11.01 -23.53 -5.10
CA GLY A 268 12.35 -22.94 -5.27
C GLY A 268 12.39 -21.48 -5.66
N LYS A 269 11.27 -20.73 -5.60
CA LYS A 269 11.22 -19.29 -5.94
C LYS A 269 12.26 -18.48 -5.19
N SER A 270 12.26 -18.55 -3.87
CA SER A 270 13.25 -17.82 -3.04
C SER A 270 14.68 -18.31 -3.27
N SER A 271 14.87 -19.57 -3.65
CA SER A 271 16.20 -20.10 -4.01
C SER A 271 16.74 -19.47 -5.30
N VAL A 272 15.88 -19.24 -6.30
CA VAL A 272 16.26 -18.53 -7.52
C VAL A 272 16.65 -17.07 -7.18
N LEU A 273 15.86 -16.37 -6.33
CA LEU A 273 16.20 -15.02 -5.91
C LEU A 273 17.53 -14.95 -5.17
N LYS A 274 17.78 -15.87 -4.23
CA LYS A 274 19.03 -15.98 -3.48
C LYS A 274 20.24 -16.25 -4.37
N LEU A 275 20.09 -17.11 -5.38
CA LEU A 275 21.14 -17.38 -6.36
C LEU A 275 21.50 -16.12 -7.16
N ILE A 276 20.50 -15.32 -7.57
CA ILE A 276 20.72 -14.03 -8.24
C ILE A 276 21.46 -13.05 -7.32
N LEU A 277 21.14 -13.05 -6.02
CA LEU A 277 21.81 -12.22 -5.02
C LEU A 277 23.26 -12.65 -4.75
N GLY A 278 23.67 -13.85 -5.19
CA GLY A 278 25.02 -14.36 -5.03
C GLY A 278 25.21 -15.28 -3.83
N GLU A 279 24.12 -15.78 -3.24
CA GLU A 279 24.23 -16.82 -2.21
C GLU A 279 24.75 -18.13 -2.82
N ASN A 280 25.54 -18.88 -2.04
CA ASN A 280 26.17 -20.12 -2.49
C ASN A 280 25.16 -21.27 -2.55
N ILE A 281 24.41 -21.34 -3.65
CA ILE A 281 23.45 -22.43 -3.93
C ILE A 281 24.04 -23.29 -5.06
N LYS A 282 24.08 -24.61 -4.86
CA LYS A 282 24.55 -25.55 -5.89
C LYS A 282 23.59 -25.57 -7.08
N TYR A 283 24.12 -25.36 -8.28
CA TYR A 283 23.33 -25.37 -9.53
C TYR A 283 24.09 -26.03 -10.68
N CYS A 284 23.33 -26.47 -11.68
CA CYS A 284 23.83 -26.87 -13.00
C CYS A 284 23.17 -25.98 -14.05
N GLY A 285 23.80 -25.82 -15.21
CA GLY A 285 23.36 -24.95 -16.29
C GLY A 285 24.21 -23.69 -16.40
N TYR A 286 23.76 -22.73 -17.21
CA TYR A 286 24.48 -21.49 -17.45
C TYR A 286 23.72 -20.29 -16.89
N ILE A 287 24.45 -19.42 -16.18
CA ILE A 287 23.90 -18.17 -15.64
C ILE A 287 24.79 -17.02 -16.07
N TYR A 288 24.21 -16.08 -16.80
CA TYR A 288 24.84 -14.78 -17.07
C TYR A 288 24.28 -13.74 -16.10
N LYS A 289 25.15 -12.98 -15.46
CA LYS A 289 24.82 -11.80 -14.66
C LYS A 289 25.72 -10.66 -15.08
N ALA A 290 25.14 -9.52 -15.44
CA ALA A 290 25.88 -8.33 -15.85
C ALA A 290 26.81 -7.87 -14.73
N LYS A 291 28.04 -7.47 -15.08
CA LYS A 291 29.04 -6.95 -14.12
C LYS A 291 28.54 -5.59 -13.58
N ASN A 292 28.82 -5.32 -12.30
CA ASN A 292 28.43 -4.06 -11.62
C ASN A 292 26.92 -3.79 -11.58
N LEU A 293 26.10 -4.84 -11.68
CA LEU A 293 24.66 -4.73 -11.53
C LEU A 293 24.32 -4.37 -10.08
N LYS A 294 23.76 -3.17 -9.85
CA LYS A 294 23.25 -2.76 -8.54
C LYS A 294 21.86 -3.38 -8.36
N ILE A 295 21.68 -4.14 -7.28
CA ILE A 295 20.43 -4.84 -6.96
C ILE A 295 19.91 -4.32 -5.62
N SER A 296 18.65 -3.94 -5.58
CA SER A 296 17.90 -3.66 -4.34
C SER A 296 17.06 -4.86 -3.99
N TYR A 297 17.05 -5.28 -2.73
CA TYR A 297 16.37 -6.49 -2.28
C TYR A 297 15.42 -6.26 -1.11
N VAL A 298 14.16 -6.63 -1.30
CA VAL A 298 13.17 -6.74 -0.23
C VAL A 298 13.03 -8.20 0.17
N GLN A 299 13.53 -8.51 1.37
CA GLN A 299 13.51 -9.86 1.93
C GLN A 299 12.16 -10.22 2.53
N GLN A 300 11.85 -11.52 2.57
CA GLN A 300 10.62 -12.02 3.18
C GLN A 300 10.59 -11.79 4.70
N ASN A 301 11.70 -12.02 5.40
CA ASN A 301 11.80 -11.88 6.85
C ASN A 301 12.13 -10.43 7.26
N THR A 302 11.44 -9.90 8.28
CA THR A 302 11.60 -8.55 8.80
C THR A 302 12.21 -8.50 10.20
N SER A 303 12.54 -9.66 10.81
CA SER A 303 12.99 -9.77 12.21
C SER A 303 14.27 -8.99 12.53
N ASN A 304 15.12 -8.74 11.54
CA ASN A 304 16.39 -8.04 11.70
C ASN A 304 16.27 -6.51 11.74
N LEU A 305 15.05 -5.97 11.59
CA LEU A 305 14.82 -4.53 11.62
C LEU A 305 14.61 -4.05 13.04
N THR A 306 15.58 -3.27 13.56
CA THR A 306 15.57 -2.70 14.90
C THR A 306 16.16 -1.28 14.89
N GLY A 307 15.95 -0.53 15.96
CA GLY A 307 16.50 0.81 16.13
C GLY A 307 15.61 1.94 15.63
N ASN A 308 16.14 3.16 15.66
CA ASN A 308 15.41 4.35 15.23
C ASN A 308 15.36 4.46 13.69
N ILE A 309 14.22 4.90 13.14
CA ILE A 309 14.05 5.10 11.68
C ILE A 309 15.12 6.03 11.10
N PHE A 310 15.48 7.11 11.80
CA PHE A 310 16.45 8.08 11.28
C PHE A 310 17.87 7.50 11.24
N ASP A 311 18.25 6.70 12.23
CA ASP A 311 19.54 6.00 12.25
C ASP A 311 19.59 4.95 11.12
N TYR A 312 18.47 4.26 10.90
CA TYR A 312 18.32 3.31 9.80
C TYR A 312 18.51 3.98 8.42
N ILE A 313 17.87 5.15 8.19
CA ILE A 313 18.01 5.94 6.96
C ILE A 313 19.46 6.36 6.74
N ASN A 314 20.12 6.88 7.79
CA ASN A 314 21.50 7.34 7.73
C ASN A 314 22.45 6.17 7.42
N GLY A 315 22.25 5.01 8.03
CA GLY A 315 23.04 3.80 7.81
C GLY A 315 22.90 3.26 6.37
N LYS A 316 21.74 3.47 5.74
CA LYS A 316 21.47 3.07 4.35
C LYS A 316 21.85 4.14 3.31
N GLN A 317 22.23 5.35 3.72
CA GLN A 317 22.58 6.47 2.85
C GLN A 317 21.51 6.83 1.81
N ILE A 318 20.22 6.74 2.20
CA ILE A 318 19.08 7.07 1.34
C ILE A 318 18.54 8.47 1.64
N ASP A 319 17.85 9.06 0.65
CA ASP A 319 17.22 10.38 0.81
C ASP A 319 16.09 10.32 1.86
N LYS A 320 16.32 11.05 2.97
CA LYS A 320 15.36 11.13 4.09
C LYS A 320 14.01 11.67 3.66
N THR A 321 13.99 12.70 2.81
CA THR A 321 12.75 13.36 2.37
C THR A 321 11.92 12.42 1.53
N LEU A 322 12.57 11.76 0.56
CA LEU A 322 11.93 10.77 -0.31
C LEU A 322 11.38 9.59 0.51
N PHE A 323 12.19 9.03 1.40
CA PHE A 323 11.79 7.90 2.25
C PHE A 323 10.57 8.21 3.11
N LEU A 324 10.58 9.36 3.83
CA LEU A 324 9.45 9.77 4.64
C LEU A 324 8.20 10.08 3.82
N SER A 325 8.36 10.61 2.60
CA SER A 325 7.24 10.85 1.68
C SER A 325 6.61 9.55 1.19
N ILE A 326 7.42 8.54 0.87
CA ILE A 326 6.93 7.19 0.50
C ILE A 326 6.16 6.55 1.66
N LEU A 327 6.73 6.59 2.88
CA LEU A 327 6.06 6.03 4.06
C LEU A 327 4.74 6.74 4.39
N ARG A 328 4.68 8.08 4.23
CA ARG A 328 3.42 8.83 4.40
C ARG A 328 2.35 8.39 3.39
N LYS A 329 2.71 8.16 2.13
CA LYS A 329 1.78 7.60 1.14
C LYS A 329 1.28 6.20 1.51
N MET A 330 2.09 5.44 2.25
CA MET A 330 1.70 4.14 2.81
C MET A 330 1.07 4.25 4.20
N ASP A 331 0.48 5.41 4.54
CA ASP A 331 -0.25 5.70 5.78
C ASP A 331 0.58 5.61 7.06
N PHE A 332 1.87 5.96 7.00
CA PHE A 332 2.68 6.15 8.21
C PHE A 332 2.41 7.51 8.84
N SER A 333 1.96 7.53 10.10
CA SER A 333 1.73 8.75 10.86
C SER A 333 3.05 9.34 11.39
N ARG A 334 3.04 10.66 11.72
CA ARG A 334 4.21 11.32 12.33
C ARG A 334 4.67 10.69 13.64
N LEU A 335 3.73 10.25 14.46
CA LEU A 335 4.02 9.60 15.74
C LEU A 335 4.76 8.26 15.58
N GLN A 336 4.58 7.57 14.45
CA GLN A 336 5.29 6.33 14.17
C GLN A 336 6.77 6.56 13.87
N PHE A 337 7.15 7.72 13.29
CA PHE A 337 8.56 8.00 12.99
C PHE A 337 9.44 8.18 14.25
N GLU A 338 8.82 8.41 15.41
CA GLU A 338 9.53 8.58 16.70
C GLU A 338 9.71 7.25 17.45
N LYS A 339 9.05 6.18 16.99
CA LYS A 339 9.10 4.86 17.63
C LYS A 339 10.27 4.01 17.13
N ASP A 340 10.70 3.06 17.95
CA ASP A 340 11.66 2.03 17.55
C ASP A 340 11.01 1.07 16.55
N ILE A 341 11.76 0.72 15.48
CA ILE A 341 11.32 -0.21 14.43
C ILE A 341 11.01 -1.60 15.02
N ALA A 342 11.68 -2.02 16.07
CA ALA A 342 11.40 -3.30 16.73
C ALA A 342 9.95 -3.40 17.21
N SER A 343 9.34 -2.27 17.62
CA SER A 343 7.94 -2.20 18.11
C SER A 343 6.89 -2.21 16.99
N PHE A 344 7.29 -2.17 15.73
CA PHE A 344 6.37 -2.13 14.62
C PHE A 344 5.78 -3.50 14.28
N SER A 345 4.55 -3.48 13.78
CA SER A 345 3.93 -4.68 13.20
C SER A 345 4.70 -5.16 11.97
N GLU A 346 4.54 -6.43 11.61
CA GLU A 346 5.16 -7.00 10.40
C GLU A 346 4.83 -6.19 9.14
N GLY A 347 3.59 -5.73 8.99
CA GLY A 347 3.18 -4.88 7.86
C GLY A 347 3.90 -3.53 7.86
N GLN A 348 4.08 -2.90 9.02
CA GLN A 348 4.83 -1.64 9.14
C GLN A 348 6.32 -1.84 8.79
N LYS A 349 6.93 -2.93 9.24
CA LYS A 349 8.31 -3.29 8.88
C LYS A 349 8.46 -3.56 7.39
N LYS A 350 7.48 -4.23 6.76
CA LYS A 350 7.45 -4.43 5.30
C LYS A 350 7.36 -3.12 4.53
N LYS A 351 6.52 -2.18 4.98
CA LYS A 351 6.45 -0.82 4.38
C LYS A 351 7.81 -0.11 4.42
N ILE A 352 8.57 -0.26 5.53
CA ILE A 352 9.93 0.29 5.66
C ILE A 352 10.86 -0.34 4.62
N LEU A 353 10.87 -1.67 4.47
CA LEU A 353 11.71 -2.35 3.48
C LEU A 353 11.39 -1.93 2.04
N ILE A 354 10.10 -1.81 1.70
CA ILE A 354 9.67 -1.36 0.37
C ILE A 354 10.08 0.09 0.14
N ALA A 355 9.85 0.98 1.13
CA ALA A 355 10.27 2.37 1.03
C ALA A 355 11.79 2.50 0.86
N THR A 356 12.57 1.69 1.58
CA THR A 356 14.03 1.60 1.43
C THR A 356 14.39 1.21 0.00
N SER A 357 13.83 0.10 -0.48
CA SER A 357 14.08 -0.41 -1.83
C SER A 357 13.75 0.64 -2.90
N LEU A 358 12.61 1.34 -2.77
CA LEU A 358 12.19 2.38 -3.72
C LEU A 358 13.07 3.65 -3.65
N CYS A 359 13.77 3.89 -2.53
CA CYS A 359 14.74 4.99 -2.39
C CYS A 359 16.13 4.62 -2.89
N GLU A 360 16.47 3.34 -2.95
CA GLU A 360 17.76 2.87 -3.45
C GLU A 360 17.84 3.04 -4.96
N GLU A 361 18.93 3.62 -5.44
CA GLU A 361 19.25 3.71 -6.87
C GLU A 361 19.77 2.35 -7.36
N ALA A 362 18.90 1.54 -7.95
CA ALA A 362 19.23 0.19 -8.45
C ALA A 362 18.88 -0.01 -9.92
N HIS A 363 19.60 -0.94 -10.58
CA HIS A 363 19.30 -1.40 -11.93
C HIS A 363 18.22 -2.49 -11.93
N LEU A 364 18.18 -3.29 -10.86
CA LEU A 364 17.21 -4.39 -10.67
C LEU A 364 16.70 -4.40 -9.24
N TYR A 365 15.40 -4.42 -9.09
CA TYR A 365 14.72 -4.60 -7.83
C TYR A 365 14.27 -6.05 -7.70
N ILE A 366 14.56 -6.70 -6.57
CA ILE A 366 14.16 -8.06 -6.28
C ILE A 366 13.29 -8.05 -5.03
N TRP A 367 12.06 -8.54 -5.14
CA TRP A 367 11.09 -8.52 -4.05
C TRP A 367 10.56 -9.92 -3.76
N ASP A 368 10.77 -10.40 -2.53
CA ASP A 368 10.29 -11.71 -2.06
C ASP A 368 9.11 -11.52 -1.12
N GLU A 369 7.90 -11.76 -1.64
CA GLU A 369 6.61 -11.59 -0.95
C GLU A 369 6.50 -10.24 -0.22
N PRO A 370 6.67 -9.11 -0.92
CA PRO A 370 6.73 -7.79 -0.29
C PRO A 370 5.39 -7.36 0.30
N LEU A 371 4.25 -7.83 -0.24
CA LEU A 371 2.92 -7.34 0.11
C LEU A 371 2.25 -8.11 1.25
N ASN A 372 2.89 -9.15 1.80
CA ASN A 372 2.36 -9.84 2.97
C ASN A 372 2.20 -8.87 4.14
N PHE A 373 1.05 -8.92 4.82
CA PHE A 373 0.66 -8.05 5.94
C PHE A 373 0.49 -6.56 5.59
N ILE A 374 0.54 -6.17 4.32
CA ILE A 374 0.31 -4.80 3.88
C ILE A 374 -1.16 -4.59 3.55
N ASP A 375 -1.74 -3.50 4.06
CA ASP A 375 -3.12 -3.12 3.79
C ASP A 375 -3.37 -2.79 2.31
N ILE A 376 -4.62 -2.92 1.89
CA ILE A 376 -5.02 -2.79 0.47
C ILE A 376 -4.68 -1.40 -0.09
N LEU A 377 -4.89 -0.32 0.68
CA LEU A 377 -4.64 1.04 0.20
C LEU A 377 -3.14 1.25 -0.05
N SER A 378 -2.28 0.77 0.86
CA SER A 378 -0.83 0.81 0.66
C SER A 378 -0.38 -0.03 -0.53
N ARG A 379 -1.01 -1.20 -0.79
CA ARG A 379 -0.73 -2.00 -2.00
C ARG A 379 -1.05 -1.22 -3.27
N ILE A 380 -2.20 -0.55 -3.34
CA ILE A 380 -2.59 0.29 -4.48
C ILE A 380 -1.57 1.43 -4.69
N GLN A 381 -1.07 2.05 -3.63
CA GLN A 381 -0.04 3.09 -3.74
C GLN A 381 1.28 2.52 -4.29
N ILE A 382 1.70 1.34 -3.85
CA ILE A 382 2.90 0.66 -4.35
C ILE A 382 2.72 0.30 -5.84
N GLU A 383 1.55 -0.25 -6.24
CA GLU A 383 1.20 -0.51 -7.64
C GLU A 383 1.38 0.73 -8.50
N ASN A 384 0.77 1.85 -8.07
CA ASN A 384 0.82 3.12 -8.81
C ASN A 384 2.27 3.63 -8.95
N LEU A 385 3.10 3.53 -7.90
CA LEU A 385 4.51 3.91 -7.96
C LEU A 385 5.29 3.03 -8.96
N ILE A 386 5.09 1.72 -8.95
CA ILE A 386 5.76 0.81 -9.89
C ILE A 386 5.33 1.09 -11.34
N LEU A 387 4.05 1.37 -11.57
CA LEU A 387 3.53 1.65 -12.91
C LEU A 387 4.03 3.02 -13.43
N GLU A 388 4.08 4.03 -12.55
CA GLU A 388 4.54 5.38 -12.91
C GLU A 388 6.02 5.40 -13.29
N TYR A 389 6.88 4.70 -12.53
CA TYR A 389 8.35 4.75 -12.72
C TYR A 389 8.91 3.55 -13.48
N SER A 390 8.11 2.52 -13.71
CA SER A 390 8.47 1.33 -14.48
C SER A 390 9.87 0.76 -14.20
N PRO A 391 10.25 0.50 -12.93
CA PRO A 391 11.54 -0.07 -12.59
C PRO A 391 11.68 -1.49 -13.16
N THR A 392 12.91 -1.93 -13.38
CA THR A 392 13.15 -3.36 -13.66
C THR A 392 12.96 -4.15 -12.38
N LEU A 393 11.98 -5.05 -12.34
CA LEU A 393 11.53 -5.72 -11.13
C LEU A 393 11.41 -7.23 -11.35
N LEU A 394 12.02 -8.00 -10.46
CA LEU A 394 11.80 -9.44 -10.32
C LEU A 394 11.12 -9.68 -8.97
N PHE A 395 9.95 -10.30 -8.97
CA PHE A 395 9.20 -10.44 -7.73
C PHE A 395 8.47 -11.78 -7.60
N VAL A 396 8.28 -12.19 -6.36
CA VAL A 396 7.44 -13.32 -5.97
C VAL A 396 6.24 -12.75 -5.23
N GLU A 397 5.04 -13.04 -5.67
CA GLU A 397 3.81 -12.61 -5.05
C GLU A 397 2.65 -13.59 -5.24
N HIS A 398 1.75 -13.59 -4.27
CA HIS A 398 0.53 -14.39 -4.29
C HIS A 398 -0.75 -13.55 -4.49
N ASP A 399 -0.63 -12.21 -4.51
CA ASP A 399 -1.71 -11.29 -4.87
C ASP A 399 -1.87 -11.25 -6.39
N MET A 400 -2.98 -11.84 -6.89
CA MET A 400 -3.25 -11.90 -8.32
C MET A 400 -3.52 -10.52 -8.91
N ALA A 401 -4.27 -9.66 -8.20
CA ALA A 401 -4.61 -8.33 -8.68
C ALA A 401 -3.36 -7.46 -8.88
N PHE A 402 -2.43 -7.51 -7.92
CA PHE A 402 -1.12 -6.87 -8.06
C PHE A 402 -0.32 -7.44 -9.22
N SER A 403 -0.24 -8.78 -9.28
CA SER A 403 0.56 -9.47 -10.29
C SER A 403 0.08 -9.18 -11.72
N GLU A 404 -1.23 -9.17 -11.96
CA GLU A 404 -1.83 -8.89 -13.27
C GLU A 404 -1.61 -7.43 -13.71
N LYS A 405 -1.63 -6.48 -12.77
CA LYS A 405 -1.38 -5.06 -13.07
C LYS A 405 0.10 -4.74 -13.30
N VAL A 406 1.00 -5.34 -12.51
CA VAL A 406 2.41 -4.97 -12.46
C VAL A 406 3.26 -5.80 -13.41
N ALA A 407 3.03 -7.12 -13.54
CA ALA A 407 3.89 -7.99 -14.31
C ALA A 407 3.80 -7.75 -15.82
N THR A 408 4.96 -7.64 -16.47
CA THR A 408 5.08 -7.66 -17.95
C THR A 408 5.34 -9.08 -18.46
N LYS A 409 5.90 -9.96 -17.61
CA LYS A 409 6.22 -11.36 -17.92
C LYS A 409 5.95 -12.23 -16.69
N ILE A 410 5.56 -13.48 -16.94
CA ILE A 410 5.36 -14.50 -15.89
C ILE A 410 6.27 -15.68 -16.20
N ILE A 411 7.03 -16.12 -15.20
CA ILE A 411 7.87 -17.31 -15.26
C ILE A 411 7.32 -18.31 -14.25
N CYS A 412 7.00 -19.52 -14.69
CA CYS A 412 6.51 -20.60 -13.86
C CYS A 412 7.66 -21.54 -13.45
N LEU A 413 7.76 -21.83 -12.14
CA LEU A 413 8.71 -22.77 -11.53
C LEU A 413 8.00 -24.00 -11.03
#